data_945fdc28bb3c40970bf57a1ffba8a6d4
#
_entry.id   945fdc28bb3c40970bf57a1ffba8a6d4
#
_cell.length_a   1.000
_cell.length_b   1.000
_cell.length_c   1.000
_cell.angle_alpha   90.00
_cell.angle_beta   90.00
_cell.angle_gamma   90.00
#
_symmetry.space_group_name_H-M   'P 1'
#
loop_
_entity.id
_entity.type
_entity.pdbx_description
1 polymer ?
#
loop_
_entity_poly.entity_id
_entity_poly.type
_entity_poly.pdbx_seq_one_letter_code
_entity_poly.pdbx_strand_id
1 'polypeptide(L)'
;MKTQVVLSVDIASKVYGAGGPEPVEAVRNLAFSIEPGEIACLIGPSGAGKTTTLRILLGLDHAYTGSVTPDPAEAGIAMVFQEPRLLPWRSVEHNVRLALPRAERGRDLDALFASLGLTPWRTRYPGALSLGMARRVALARALALEPRILILDEPFVSLDDTAAAALRALVVESVTRAGMSVLMVTHNVGEAIEIADRLLLVSARPASLIAAVPLDRPRRERDRSWVESQRAALASRYPGVIAG
;
A
#
# COMPACT_ATOMS: atom_id res chain seq x y z
N MET A 1 10.29 -5.36 26.31
CA MET A 1 8.94 -5.62 25.76
C MET A 1 9.12 -6.12 24.33
N LYS A 2 8.59 -7.30 23.97
CA LYS A 2 8.58 -7.71 22.56
C LYS A 2 7.62 -6.79 21.83
N THR A 3 8.09 -6.02 20.87
CA THR A 3 7.24 -5.20 20.00
C THR A 3 6.25 -6.13 19.32
N GLN A 4 4.96 -5.88 19.50
CA GLN A 4 3.91 -6.72 18.92
C GLN A 4 3.87 -6.42 17.41
N VAL A 5 4.35 -7.34 16.60
CA VAL A 5 4.36 -7.22 15.12
C VAL A 5 2.95 -7.51 14.60
N VAL A 6 2.46 -6.68 13.68
CA VAL A 6 1.15 -6.87 13.02
C VAL A 6 1.26 -7.80 11.82
N LEU A 7 2.39 -7.73 11.11
CA LEU A 7 2.69 -8.59 9.97
C LEU A 7 4.18 -8.93 9.99
N SER A 8 4.51 -10.21 9.89
CA SER A 8 5.87 -10.70 9.67
C SER A 8 5.93 -11.42 8.34
N VAL A 9 6.87 -11.08 7.52
CA VAL A 9 7.09 -11.61 6.17
C VAL A 9 8.48 -12.21 6.12
N ASP A 10 8.57 -13.46 5.73
CA ASP A 10 9.83 -14.17 5.48
C ASP A 10 9.65 -15.06 4.24
N ILE A 11 9.96 -14.51 3.08
CA ILE A 11 9.88 -15.19 1.78
C ILE A 11 11.29 -15.60 1.37
N ALA A 12 11.63 -16.87 1.57
CA ALA A 12 12.94 -17.39 1.20
C ALA A 12 13.09 -17.41 -0.33
N SER A 13 12.07 -17.88 -1.06
CA SER A 13 12.10 -17.90 -2.52
C SER A 13 10.72 -17.93 -3.15
N LYS A 14 10.57 -17.23 -4.28
CA LYS A 14 9.46 -17.36 -5.21
C LYS A 14 9.97 -17.41 -6.63
N VAL A 15 9.70 -18.55 -7.29
CA VAL A 15 10.08 -18.80 -8.70
C VAL A 15 8.84 -19.07 -9.53
N TYR A 16 8.68 -18.36 -10.64
CA TYR A 16 7.70 -18.66 -11.67
C TYR A 16 8.30 -19.62 -12.71
N GLY A 17 7.49 -20.54 -13.23
CA GLY A 17 7.93 -21.51 -14.22
C GLY A 17 8.97 -22.50 -13.68
N ALA A 18 8.94 -22.84 -12.39
CA ALA A 18 9.83 -23.83 -11.79
C ALA A 18 9.66 -25.17 -12.51
N GLY A 19 10.80 -25.75 -13.01
CA GLY A 19 10.81 -26.96 -13.83
C GLY A 19 10.58 -26.71 -15.33
N GLY A 20 10.31 -25.50 -15.76
CA GLY A 20 10.26 -25.13 -17.18
C GLY A 20 11.60 -24.69 -17.74
N PRO A 21 11.66 -24.36 -19.05
CA PRO A 21 12.91 -24.02 -19.73
C PRO A 21 13.50 -22.68 -19.26
N GLU A 22 12.69 -21.74 -18.74
CA GLU A 22 13.13 -20.43 -18.32
C GLU A 22 12.50 -20.05 -16.96
N PRO A 23 12.99 -20.60 -15.83
CA PRO A 23 12.49 -20.23 -14.53
C PRO A 23 12.88 -18.78 -14.19
N VAL A 24 11.91 -18.02 -13.65
CA VAL A 24 12.11 -16.62 -13.24
C VAL A 24 11.98 -16.52 -11.72
N GLU A 25 13.08 -16.26 -11.04
CA GLU A 25 13.04 -15.97 -9.62
C GLU A 25 12.60 -14.52 -9.41
N ALA A 26 11.45 -14.36 -8.76
CA ALA A 26 10.82 -13.05 -8.53
C ALA A 26 11.17 -12.46 -7.16
N VAL A 27 11.33 -13.33 -6.14
CA VAL A 27 11.66 -12.95 -4.77
C VAL A 27 12.71 -13.90 -4.20
N ARG A 28 13.69 -13.37 -3.48
CA ARG A 28 14.74 -14.14 -2.79
C ARG A 28 15.06 -13.50 -1.45
N ASN A 29 14.97 -14.27 -0.36
CA ASN A 29 15.35 -13.84 0.99
C ASN A 29 14.78 -12.46 1.37
N LEU A 30 13.48 -12.27 1.12
CA LEU A 30 12.78 -11.03 1.44
C LEU A 30 12.13 -11.18 2.82
N ALA A 31 12.76 -10.60 3.85
CA ALA A 31 12.25 -10.63 5.22
C ALA A 31 12.05 -9.22 5.76
N PHE A 32 10.86 -8.94 6.30
CA PHE A 32 10.53 -7.70 6.99
C PHE A 32 9.32 -7.88 7.91
N SER A 33 9.08 -6.93 8.78
CA SER A 33 7.90 -6.88 9.63
C SER A 33 7.22 -5.53 9.52
N ILE A 34 5.94 -5.45 9.93
CA ILE A 34 5.19 -4.20 10.09
C ILE A 34 4.73 -4.11 11.54
N GLU A 35 4.95 -2.96 12.15
CA GLU A 35 4.56 -2.68 13.53
C GLU A 35 3.14 -2.10 13.60
N PRO A 36 2.45 -2.15 14.75
CA PRO A 36 1.14 -1.53 14.92
C PRO A 36 1.17 -0.03 14.67
N GLY A 37 0.26 0.46 13.81
CA GLY A 37 0.15 1.88 13.47
C GLY A 37 1.28 2.42 12.56
N GLU A 38 2.20 1.56 12.11
CA GLU A 38 3.28 1.94 11.22
C GLU A 38 2.80 2.12 9.78
N ILE A 39 3.32 3.14 9.10
CA ILE A 39 3.31 3.24 7.64
C ILE A 39 4.69 2.84 7.12
N ALA A 40 4.80 1.61 6.60
CA ALA A 40 6.01 1.14 5.92
C ALA A 40 5.85 1.30 4.39
N CYS A 41 6.92 1.73 3.70
CA CYS A 41 6.93 1.85 2.25
C CYS A 41 7.95 0.89 1.63
N LEU A 42 7.48 -0.04 0.80
CA LEU A 42 8.32 -0.94 0.01
C LEU A 42 8.71 -0.25 -1.30
N ILE A 43 9.99 0.05 -1.45
CA ILE A 43 10.55 0.82 -2.58
C ILE A 43 11.52 -0.04 -3.35
N GLY A 44 11.40 -0.01 -4.66
CA GLY A 44 12.33 -0.68 -5.57
C GLY A 44 11.98 -0.43 -7.03
N PRO A 45 12.88 -0.75 -7.96
CA PRO A 45 12.69 -0.49 -9.38
C PRO A 45 11.47 -1.23 -9.95
N SER A 46 11.00 -0.80 -11.12
CA SER A 46 9.94 -1.50 -11.84
C SER A 46 10.39 -2.92 -12.18
N GLY A 47 9.47 -3.89 -12.03
CA GLY A 47 9.77 -5.31 -12.26
C GLY A 47 10.61 -5.98 -11.16
N ALA A 48 10.90 -5.32 -10.04
CA ALA A 48 11.67 -5.87 -8.93
C ALA A 48 11.05 -7.12 -8.27
N GLY A 49 9.73 -7.32 -8.38
CA GLY A 49 9.01 -8.39 -7.67
C GLY A 49 8.04 -7.87 -6.61
N LYS A 50 7.86 -6.56 -6.50
CA LYS A 50 6.94 -5.94 -5.52
C LYS A 50 5.50 -6.46 -5.66
N THR A 51 4.97 -6.51 -6.88
CA THR A 51 3.64 -7.07 -7.14
C THR A 51 3.54 -8.56 -6.77
N THR A 52 4.60 -9.34 -6.98
CA THR A 52 4.66 -10.74 -6.54
C THR A 52 4.59 -10.82 -5.02
N THR A 53 5.35 -9.98 -4.32
CA THR A 53 5.28 -9.88 -2.85
C THR A 53 3.85 -9.56 -2.39
N LEU A 54 3.19 -8.56 -3.00
CA LEU A 54 1.80 -8.23 -2.67
C LEU A 54 0.84 -9.41 -2.90
N ARG A 55 1.00 -10.17 -3.98
CA ARG A 55 0.16 -11.35 -4.25
C ARG A 55 0.30 -12.42 -3.16
N ILE A 56 1.51 -12.61 -2.65
CA ILE A 56 1.76 -13.52 -1.52
C ILE A 56 1.09 -12.99 -0.26
N LEU A 57 1.28 -11.71 0.08
CA LEU A 57 0.68 -11.08 1.26
C LEU A 57 -0.85 -11.06 1.26
N LEU A 58 -1.46 -11.09 0.07
CA LEU A 58 -2.91 -11.16 -0.10
C LEU A 58 -3.44 -12.60 -0.15
N GLY A 59 -2.59 -13.61 0.01
CA GLY A 59 -2.99 -15.00 -0.15
C GLY A 59 -3.45 -15.36 -1.57
N LEU A 60 -3.00 -14.62 -2.58
CA LEU A 60 -3.32 -14.88 -4.00
C LEU A 60 -2.26 -15.76 -4.68
N ASP A 61 -1.15 -15.99 -4.04
CA ASP A 61 -0.07 -16.84 -4.51
C ASP A 61 0.53 -17.62 -3.33
N HIS A 62 0.33 -18.92 -3.33
CA HIS A 62 0.78 -19.83 -2.27
C HIS A 62 2.02 -20.65 -2.67
N ALA A 63 2.46 -20.54 -3.94
CA ALA A 63 3.59 -21.30 -4.46
C ALA A 63 4.91 -20.56 -4.18
N TYR A 64 5.30 -20.45 -2.92
CA TYR A 64 6.56 -19.86 -2.47
C TYR A 64 7.12 -20.67 -1.29
N THR A 65 8.40 -20.43 -0.97
CA THR A 65 9.05 -20.98 0.24
C THR A 65 9.19 -19.88 1.26
N GLY A 66 8.81 -20.16 2.50
CA GLY A 66 8.84 -19.18 3.59
C GLY A 66 7.51 -19.09 4.34
N SER A 67 7.29 -17.99 5.03
CA SER A 67 6.08 -17.76 5.84
C SER A 67 5.63 -16.31 5.84
N VAL A 68 4.32 -16.11 6.00
CA VAL A 68 3.69 -14.82 6.31
C VAL A 68 2.84 -15.03 7.56
N THR A 69 3.05 -14.21 8.57
CA THR A 69 2.36 -14.34 9.87
C THR A 69 1.79 -12.98 10.29
N PRO A 70 0.48 -12.91 10.66
CA PRO A 70 -0.51 -14.00 10.62
C PRO A 70 -0.81 -14.47 9.20
N ASP A 71 -1.51 -15.60 9.08
CA ASP A 71 -1.96 -16.07 7.76
C ASP A 71 -2.72 -14.95 7.03
N PRO A 72 -2.47 -14.72 5.72
CA PRO A 72 -3.13 -13.67 4.97
C PRO A 72 -4.66 -13.66 5.09
N ALA A 73 -5.29 -14.83 5.21
CA ALA A 73 -6.74 -14.93 5.38
C ALA A 73 -7.23 -14.41 6.74
N GLU A 74 -6.36 -14.40 7.76
CA GLU A 74 -6.66 -13.98 9.13
C GLU A 74 -6.09 -12.60 9.46
N ALA A 75 -5.20 -12.09 8.63
CA ALA A 75 -4.46 -10.86 8.88
C ALA A 75 -5.32 -9.58 8.87
N GLY A 76 -6.56 -9.66 8.37
CA GLY A 76 -7.43 -8.49 8.23
C GLY A 76 -6.85 -7.47 7.27
N ILE A 77 -6.39 -7.91 6.09
CA ILE A 77 -5.76 -7.08 5.07
C ILE A 77 -6.82 -6.57 4.10
N ALA A 78 -6.80 -5.26 3.82
CA ALA A 78 -7.48 -4.69 2.66
C ALA A 78 -6.46 -4.05 1.71
N MET A 79 -6.79 -4.01 0.41
CA MET A 79 -5.90 -3.47 -0.61
C MET A 79 -6.57 -2.42 -1.48
N VAL A 80 -5.81 -1.37 -1.77
CA VAL A 80 -6.09 -0.39 -2.82
C VAL A 80 -5.10 -0.63 -3.96
N PHE A 81 -5.63 -0.99 -5.12
CA PHE A 81 -4.83 -1.23 -6.33
C PHE A 81 -4.46 0.08 -7.00
N GLN A 82 -3.42 0.05 -7.82
CA GLN A 82 -2.98 1.17 -8.65
C GLN A 82 -4.13 1.73 -9.51
N GLU A 83 -4.91 0.86 -10.13
CA GLU A 83 -6.17 1.23 -10.77
C GLU A 83 -7.31 1.10 -9.77
N PRO A 84 -8.26 2.06 -9.71
CA PRO A 84 -9.36 2.01 -8.75
C PRO A 84 -10.27 0.78 -8.87
N ARG A 85 -10.34 0.15 -10.06
CA ARG A 85 -11.13 -1.06 -10.36
C ARG A 85 -12.56 -0.96 -9.85
N LEU A 86 -13.19 0.18 -10.12
CA LEU A 86 -14.58 0.39 -9.78
C LEU A 86 -15.48 -0.29 -10.83
N LEU A 87 -16.61 -0.82 -10.39
CA LEU A 87 -17.64 -1.38 -11.27
C LEU A 87 -18.38 -0.22 -11.96
N PRO A 88 -18.22 0.00 -13.27
CA PRO A 88 -18.75 1.18 -13.95
C PRO A 88 -20.28 1.25 -13.95
N TRP A 89 -20.96 0.11 -13.83
CA TRP A 89 -22.42 0.00 -13.77
C TRP A 89 -23.00 0.08 -12.35
N ARG A 90 -22.17 0.35 -11.34
CA ARG A 90 -22.60 0.53 -9.95
C ARG A 90 -22.29 1.94 -9.49
N SER A 91 -23.17 2.51 -8.67
CA SER A 91 -22.89 3.81 -8.04
C SER A 91 -21.68 3.73 -7.11
N VAL A 92 -21.16 4.88 -6.72
CA VAL A 92 -20.07 5.01 -5.74
C VAL A 92 -20.40 4.25 -4.47
N GLU A 93 -21.58 4.47 -3.90
CA GLU A 93 -22.01 3.78 -2.67
C GLU A 93 -22.08 2.26 -2.86
N HIS A 94 -22.63 1.78 -3.97
CA HIS A 94 -22.66 0.36 -4.25
C HIS A 94 -21.26 -0.25 -4.42
N ASN A 95 -20.32 0.47 -5.03
CA ASN A 95 -18.93 0.03 -5.13
C ASN A 95 -18.29 -0.18 -3.77
N VAL A 96 -18.56 0.69 -2.80
CA VAL A 96 -18.05 0.56 -1.43
C VAL A 96 -18.75 -0.60 -0.70
N ARG A 97 -20.07 -0.64 -0.72
CA ARG A 97 -20.87 -1.65 0.01
C ARG A 97 -20.65 -3.08 -0.47
N LEU A 98 -20.26 -3.27 -1.75
CA LEU A 98 -19.99 -4.60 -2.30
C LEU A 98 -18.79 -5.29 -1.67
N ALA A 99 -17.85 -4.55 -1.11
CA ALA A 99 -16.72 -5.14 -0.39
C ALA A 99 -17.15 -5.75 0.95
N LEU A 100 -18.24 -5.26 1.53
CA LEU A 100 -18.72 -5.73 2.83
C LEU A 100 -19.37 -7.13 2.72
N PRO A 101 -19.26 -7.94 3.78
CA PRO A 101 -20.06 -9.14 3.93
C PRO A 101 -21.56 -8.82 3.73
N ARG A 102 -22.31 -9.77 3.21
CA ARG A 102 -23.75 -9.55 2.91
C ARG A 102 -24.54 -9.01 4.11
N ALA A 103 -24.26 -9.52 5.29
CA ALA A 103 -24.91 -9.10 6.53
C ALA A 103 -24.61 -7.65 6.93
N GLU A 104 -23.46 -7.12 6.50
CA GLU A 104 -23.00 -5.77 6.87
C GLU A 104 -23.26 -4.71 5.79
N ARG A 105 -23.83 -5.06 4.64
CA ARG A 105 -24.08 -4.11 3.55
C ARG A 105 -25.05 -3.00 3.90
N GLY A 106 -25.85 -3.17 4.96
CA GLY A 106 -26.73 -2.13 5.53
C GLY A 106 -26.07 -1.21 6.55
N ARG A 107 -24.80 -1.45 6.91
CA ARG A 107 -24.07 -0.65 7.90
C ARG A 107 -24.04 0.83 7.52
N ASP A 108 -24.13 1.70 8.51
CA ASP A 108 -23.93 3.14 8.32
C ASP A 108 -22.48 3.43 7.90
N LEU A 109 -22.33 4.13 6.78
CA LEU A 109 -21.04 4.56 6.22
C LEU A 109 -20.96 6.09 6.06
N ASP A 110 -21.87 6.85 6.67
CA ASP A 110 -21.97 8.30 6.48
C ASP A 110 -20.68 9.01 6.91
N ALA A 111 -20.13 8.63 8.06
CA ALA A 111 -18.88 9.18 8.56
C ALA A 111 -17.69 8.86 7.62
N LEU A 112 -17.65 7.65 7.05
CA LEU A 112 -16.62 7.27 6.09
C LEU A 112 -16.73 8.09 4.80
N PHE A 113 -17.94 8.23 4.23
CA PHE A 113 -18.16 9.04 3.03
C PHE A 113 -17.82 10.50 3.26
N ALA A 114 -18.19 11.05 4.42
CA ALA A 114 -17.88 12.42 4.79
C ALA A 114 -16.38 12.66 4.94
N SER A 115 -15.65 11.77 5.63
CA SER A 115 -14.21 11.91 5.86
C SER A 115 -13.39 11.88 4.55
N LEU A 116 -13.88 11.20 3.51
CA LEU A 116 -13.22 11.13 2.21
C LEU A 116 -13.77 12.16 1.19
N GLY A 117 -14.70 13.02 1.61
CA GLY A 117 -15.33 14.03 0.74
C GLY A 117 -16.21 13.42 -0.35
N LEU A 118 -16.77 12.23 -0.10
CA LEU A 118 -17.55 11.47 -1.07
C LEU A 118 -19.08 11.58 -0.88
N THR A 119 -19.55 12.25 0.16
CA THR A 119 -21.00 12.37 0.44
C THR A 119 -21.83 12.85 -0.76
N PRO A 120 -21.43 13.90 -1.51
CA PRO A 120 -22.20 14.37 -2.67
C PRO A 120 -22.16 13.43 -3.87
N TRP A 121 -21.27 12.44 -3.85
CA TRP A 121 -20.98 11.56 -4.99
C TRP A 121 -21.57 10.16 -4.85
N ARG A 122 -22.19 9.83 -3.72
CA ARG A 122 -22.67 8.48 -3.38
C ARG A 122 -23.53 7.84 -4.46
N THR A 123 -24.43 8.63 -5.06
CA THR A 123 -25.35 8.17 -6.11
C THR A 123 -24.76 8.24 -7.52
N ARG A 124 -23.59 8.87 -7.69
CA ARG A 124 -22.92 8.99 -8.99
C ARG A 124 -22.26 7.67 -9.40
N TYR A 125 -21.98 7.56 -10.70
CA TYR A 125 -21.30 6.41 -11.29
C TYR A 125 -19.83 6.74 -11.58
N PRO A 126 -18.94 5.73 -11.65
CA PRO A 126 -17.50 5.94 -11.87
C PRO A 126 -17.15 6.84 -13.07
N GLY A 127 -17.91 6.77 -14.17
CA GLY A 127 -17.67 7.60 -15.35
C GLY A 127 -17.85 9.12 -15.14
N ALA A 128 -18.47 9.53 -14.02
CA ALA A 128 -18.61 10.94 -13.63
C ALA A 128 -17.49 11.44 -12.68
N LEU A 129 -16.53 10.58 -12.32
CA LEU A 129 -15.49 10.87 -11.34
C LEU A 129 -14.17 11.27 -12.01
N SER A 130 -13.45 12.21 -11.42
CA SER A 130 -12.02 12.36 -11.72
C SER A 130 -11.23 11.15 -11.22
N LEU A 131 -10.00 10.95 -11.69
CA LEU A 131 -9.13 9.87 -11.22
C LEU A 131 -8.89 9.95 -9.71
N GLY A 132 -8.64 11.15 -9.18
CA GLY A 132 -8.46 11.35 -7.74
C GLY A 132 -9.72 10.96 -6.93
N MET A 133 -10.91 11.28 -7.45
CA MET A 133 -12.16 10.85 -6.81
C MET A 133 -12.35 9.34 -6.90
N ALA A 134 -12.08 8.72 -8.03
CA ALA A 134 -12.16 7.28 -8.20
C ALA A 134 -11.21 6.55 -7.21
N ARG A 135 -10.02 7.10 -6.95
CA ARG A 135 -9.08 6.58 -5.94
C ARG A 135 -9.60 6.74 -4.51
N ARG A 136 -10.26 7.86 -4.19
CA ARG A 136 -10.92 8.01 -2.88
C ARG A 136 -12.03 6.98 -2.71
N VAL A 137 -12.78 6.65 -3.75
CA VAL A 137 -13.79 5.57 -3.70
C VAL A 137 -13.14 4.20 -3.48
N ALA A 138 -12.01 3.91 -4.15
CA ALA A 138 -11.26 2.68 -3.91
C ALA A 138 -10.71 2.62 -2.48
N LEU A 139 -10.24 3.74 -1.94
CA LEU A 139 -9.83 3.86 -0.53
C LEU A 139 -11.03 3.65 0.41
N ALA A 140 -12.20 4.28 0.15
CA ALA A 140 -13.42 4.07 0.91
C ALA A 140 -13.82 2.59 0.94
N ARG A 141 -13.72 1.91 -0.20
CA ARG A 141 -14.01 0.47 -0.32
C ARG A 141 -13.12 -0.38 0.57
N ALA A 142 -11.83 -0.06 0.65
CA ALA A 142 -10.88 -0.75 1.51
C ALA A 142 -11.12 -0.43 3.00
N LEU A 143 -11.31 0.84 3.33
CA LEU A 143 -11.53 1.29 4.72
C LEU A 143 -12.87 0.83 5.30
N ALA A 144 -13.90 0.62 4.46
CA ALA A 144 -15.18 0.07 4.89
C ALA A 144 -15.05 -1.31 5.54
N LEU A 145 -14.00 -2.06 5.22
CA LEU A 145 -13.69 -3.38 5.83
C LEU A 145 -13.06 -3.26 7.23
N GLU A 146 -12.74 -2.05 7.69
CA GLU A 146 -12.04 -1.80 8.96
C GLU A 146 -10.78 -2.67 9.11
N PRO A 147 -9.86 -2.62 8.14
CA PRO A 147 -8.74 -3.54 8.10
C PRO A 147 -7.74 -3.24 9.22
N ARG A 148 -7.02 -4.26 9.66
CA ARG A 148 -5.84 -4.10 10.54
C ARG A 148 -4.63 -3.60 9.75
N ILE A 149 -4.54 -4.01 8.48
CA ILE A 149 -3.45 -3.65 7.56
C ILE A 149 -4.06 -3.17 6.25
N LEU A 150 -3.67 -1.98 5.83
CA LEU A 150 -4.02 -1.42 4.53
C LEU A 150 -2.81 -1.53 3.59
N ILE A 151 -2.97 -2.25 2.49
CA ILE A 151 -1.98 -2.30 1.42
C ILE A 151 -2.35 -1.28 0.33
N LEU A 152 -1.38 -0.46 -0.07
CA LEU A 152 -1.54 0.55 -1.12
C LEU A 152 -0.52 0.27 -2.23
N ASP A 153 -1.00 -0.05 -3.43
CA ASP A 153 -0.14 -0.29 -4.60
C ASP A 153 -0.14 0.95 -5.50
N GLU A 154 0.99 1.68 -5.55
CA GLU A 154 1.19 2.90 -6.33
C GLU A 154 0.00 3.90 -6.22
N PRO A 155 -0.42 4.29 -5.01
CA PRO A 155 -1.71 4.96 -4.81
C PRO A 155 -1.80 6.36 -5.40
N PHE A 156 -0.66 7.02 -5.66
CA PHE A 156 -0.62 8.42 -6.09
C PHE A 156 -0.19 8.60 -7.54
N VAL A 157 0.18 7.54 -8.24
CA VAL A 157 0.65 7.58 -9.62
C VAL A 157 -0.40 8.20 -10.56
N SER A 158 0.03 9.00 -11.53
CA SER A 158 -0.83 9.68 -12.52
C SER A 158 -1.86 10.67 -11.92
N LEU A 159 -1.70 11.09 -10.68
CA LEU A 159 -2.41 12.24 -10.11
C LEU A 159 -1.56 13.49 -10.30
N ASP A 160 -2.23 14.63 -10.45
CA ASP A 160 -1.56 15.92 -10.28
C ASP A 160 -1.12 16.12 -8.83
N ASP A 161 -0.18 17.06 -8.60
CA ASP A 161 0.42 17.28 -7.27
C ASP A 161 -0.63 17.60 -6.20
N THR A 162 -1.66 18.36 -6.54
CA THR A 162 -2.73 18.77 -5.62
C THR A 162 -3.59 17.57 -5.21
N ALA A 163 -4.00 16.77 -6.19
CA ALA A 163 -4.79 15.56 -5.94
C ALA A 163 -3.99 14.51 -5.16
N ALA A 164 -2.69 14.35 -5.49
CA ALA A 164 -1.79 13.45 -4.80
C ALA A 164 -1.60 13.88 -3.33
N ALA A 165 -1.34 15.17 -3.08
CA ALA A 165 -1.20 15.71 -1.72
C ALA A 165 -2.48 15.53 -0.89
N ALA A 166 -3.64 15.82 -1.49
CA ALA A 166 -4.93 15.62 -0.83
C ALA A 166 -5.19 14.14 -0.48
N LEU A 167 -4.85 13.22 -1.38
CA LEU A 167 -5.03 11.79 -1.13
C LEU A 167 -4.03 11.27 -0.08
N ARG A 168 -2.76 11.74 -0.08
CA ARG A 168 -1.78 11.44 0.98
C ARG A 168 -2.29 11.86 2.36
N ALA A 169 -2.80 13.08 2.47
CA ALA A 169 -3.36 13.58 3.71
C ALA A 169 -4.52 12.70 4.21
N LEU A 170 -5.44 12.31 3.33
CA LEU A 170 -6.55 11.41 3.66
C LEU A 170 -6.09 10.04 4.12
N VAL A 171 -5.06 9.46 3.47
CA VAL A 171 -4.46 8.18 3.90
C VAL A 171 -3.89 8.32 5.31
N VAL A 172 -3.02 9.30 5.55
CA VAL A 172 -2.39 9.51 6.87
C VAL A 172 -3.42 9.74 7.96
N GLU A 173 -4.43 10.59 7.70
CA GLU A 173 -5.50 10.86 8.65
C GLU A 173 -6.32 9.59 8.97
N SER A 174 -6.70 8.82 7.95
CA SER A 174 -7.48 7.59 8.10
C SER A 174 -6.72 6.55 8.92
N VAL A 175 -5.42 6.39 8.63
CA VAL A 175 -4.53 5.45 9.34
C VAL A 175 -4.39 5.84 10.80
N THR A 176 -4.13 7.12 11.07
CA THR A 176 -3.94 7.63 12.44
C THR A 176 -5.24 7.48 13.25
N ARG A 177 -6.39 7.81 12.65
CA ARG A 177 -7.70 7.72 13.31
C ARG A 177 -8.09 6.27 13.64
N ALA A 178 -7.84 5.34 12.74
CA ALA A 178 -8.22 3.94 12.90
C ALA A 178 -7.16 3.08 13.62
N GLY A 179 -5.95 3.60 13.84
CA GLY A 179 -4.84 2.85 14.44
C GLY A 179 -4.39 1.66 13.59
N MET A 180 -4.69 1.66 12.27
CA MET A 180 -4.29 0.60 11.37
C MET A 180 -2.84 0.78 10.92
N SER A 181 -2.23 -0.31 10.46
CA SER A 181 -0.90 -0.27 9.84
C SER A 181 -1.01 -0.21 8.32
N VAL A 182 0.02 0.31 7.64
CA VAL A 182 0.04 0.44 6.18
C VAL A 182 1.31 -0.16 5.60
N LEU A 183 1.15 -0.92 4.52
CA LEU A 183 2.22 -1.21 3.59
C LEU A 183 1.93 -0.51 2.26
N MET A 184 2.66 0.54 1.96
CA MET A 184 2.61 1.18 0.66
C MET A 184 3.71 0.62 -0.24
N VAL A 185 3.37 0.31 -1.49
CA VAL A 185 4.33 -0.03 -2.53
C VAL A 185 4.38 1.12 -3.51
N THR A 186 5.58 1.64 -3.76
CA THR A 186 5.79 2.72 -4.72
C THR A 186 7.21 2.69 -5.28
N HIS A 187 7.40 3.32 -6.43
CA HIS A 187 8.71 3.66 -6.97
C HIS A 187 9.05 5.13 -6.71
N ASN A 188 8.09 5.95 -6.25
CA ASN A 188 8.32 7.37 -5.94
C ASN A 188 8.84 7.53 -4.51
N VAL A 189 10.14 7.77 -4.42
CA VAL A 189 10.85 7.92 -3.13
C VAL A 189 10.39 9.16 -2.37
N GLY A 190 10.10 10.26 -3.08
CA GLY A 190 9.64 11.51 -2.46
C GLY A 190 8.32 11.31 -1.72
N GLU A 191 7.33 10.69 -2.37
CA GLU A 191 6.04 10.35 -1.75
C GLU A 191 6.20 9.43 -0.54
N ALA A 192 7.10 8.44 -0.65
CA ALA A 192 7.35 7.54 0.46
C ALA A 192 7.98 8.26 1.66
N ILE A 193 8.95 9.16 1.42
CA ILE A 193 9.58 9.96 2.49
C ILE A 193 8.56 10.89 3.17
N GLU A 194 7.59 11.41 2.43
CA GLU A 194 6.57 12.30 3.01
C GLU A 194 5.71 11.60 4.07
N ILE A 195 5.34 10.32 3.87
CA ILE A 195 4.32 9.67 4.70
C ILE A 195 4.78 8.45 5.49
N ALA A 196 5.89 7.79 5.11
CA ALA A 196 6.34 6.58 5.80
C ALA A 196 6.99 6.85 7.16
N ASP A 197 6.92 5.89 8.05
CA ASP A 197 7.78 5.82 9.24
C ASP A 197 9.06 5.09 8.90
N ARG A 198 9.00 4.14 7.95
CA ARG A 198 10.14 3.34 7.54
C ARG A 198 10.07 3.01 6.05
N LEU A 199 11.23 3.07 5.40
CA LEU A 199 11.41 2.65 4.02
C LEU A 199 12.02 1.25 3.98
N LEU A 200 11.42 0.35 3.22
CA LEU A 200 11.91 -0.99 2.93
C LEU A 200 12.45 -0.99 1.50
N LEU A 201 13.77 -0.90 1.36
CA LEU A 201 14.43 -0.80 0.07
C LEU A 201 14.71 -2.21 -0.48
N VAL A 202 14.19 -2.51 -1.68
CA VAL A 202 14.39 -3.81 -2.32
C VAL A 202 15.22 -3.72 -3.59
N SER A 203 15.98 -4.77 -3.87
CA SER A 203 16.79 -4.91 -5.07
C SER A 203 15.94 -4.97 -6.34
N ALA A 204 16.59 -4.81 -7.49
CA ALA A 204 16.08 -5.33 -8.74
C ALA A 204 15.87 -6.87 -8.63
N ARG A 205 15.13 -7.43 -9.60
CA ARG A 205 14.76 -8.86 -9.58
C ARG A 205 16.00 -9.79 -9.45
N PRO A 206 15.94 -10.76 -8.54
CA PRO A 206 14.88 -11.06 -7.58
C PRO A 206 14.79 -10.02 -6.46
N ALA A 207 13.55 -9.71 -5.99
CA ALA A 207 13.36 -8.81 -4.87
C ALA A 207 13.99 -9.38 -3.61
N SER A 208 14.94 -8.65 -3.04
CA SER A 208 15.56 -8.93 -1.74
C SER A 208 15.62 -7.65 -0.93
N LEU A 209 15.45 -7.71 0.38
CA LEU A 209 15.58 -6.53 1.23
C LEU A 209 17.03 -6.07 1.28
N ILE A 210 17.30 -4.86 0.79
CA ILE A 210 18.63 -4.23 0.85
C ILE A 210 18.80 -3.49 2.17
N ALA A 211 17.78 -2.73 2.57
CA ALA A 211 17.81 -1.95 3.80
C ALA A 211 16.39 -1.65 4.30
N ALA A 212 16.28 -1.52 5.62
CA ALA A 212 15.14 -0.91 6.29
C ALA A 212 15.62 0.41 6.92
N VAL A 213 15.11 1.53 6.42
CA VAL A 213 15.54 2.87 6.80
C VAL A 213 14.44 3.56 7.58
N PRO A 214 14.57 3.78 8.90
CA PRO A 214 13.64 4.58 9.67
C PRO A 214 13.71 6.04 9.25
N LEU A 215 12.59 6.75 9.35
CA LEU A 215 12.47 8.18 9.12
C LEU A 215 12.10 8.87 10.45
N ASP A 216 13.09 9.31 11.17
CA ASP A 216 12.96 9.76 12.57
C ASP A 216 12.22 11.10 12.73
N ARG A 217 12.15 11.92 11.65
CA ARG A 217 11.41 13.19 11.70
C ARG A 217 9.90 12.96 11.64
N PRO A 218 9.12 13.54 12.56
CA PRO A 218 7.66 13.44 12.53
C PRO A 218 7.08 13.92 11.18
N ARG A 219 6.09 13.20 10.62
CA ARG A 219 5.52 13.49 9.28
C ARG A 219 5.08 14.95 9.12
N ARG A 220 4.45 15.54 10.14
CA ARG A 220 3.98 16.95 10.14
C ARG A 220 5.10 18.00 10.06
N GLU A 221 6.34 17.59 10.31
CA GLU A 221 7.52 18.45 10.34
C GLU A 221 8.39 18.28 9.07
N ARG A 222 7.98 17.40 8.16
CA ARG A 222 8.69 17.11 6.91
C ARG A 222 8.29 18.13 5.85
N ASP A 223 9.06 19.19 5.74
CA ASP A 223 8.95 20.14 4.64
C ASP A 223 9.63 19.62 3.36
N ARG A 224 9.36 20.29 2.25
CA ARG A 224 9.91 19.94 0.94
C ARG A 224 11.44 19.87 0.93
N SER A 225 12.10 20.79 1.61
CA SER A 225 13.56 20.87 1.69
C SER A 225 14.13 19.63 2.37
N TRP A 226 13.50 19.20 3.47
CA TRP A 226 13.93 17.99 4.18
C TRP A 226 13.69 16.73 3.32
N VAL A 227 12.54 16.63 2.65
CA VAL A 227 12.23 15.49 1.75
C VAL A 227 13.27 15.39 0.63
N GLU A 228 13.63 16.50 -0.01
CA GLU A 228 14.65 16.55 -1.07
C GLU A 228 16.04 16.16 -0.53
N SER A 229 16.40 16.65 0.67
CA SER A 229 17.65 16.27 1.34
C SER A 229 17.72 14.76 1.65
N GLN A 230 16.65 14.19 2.20
CA GLN A 230 16.57 12.74 2.46
C GLN A 230 16.63 11.94 1.17
N ARG A 231 15.94 12.37 0.11
CA ARG A 231 15.99 11.74 -1.20
C ARG A 231 17.41 11.72 -1.76
N ALA A 232 18.12 12.83 -1.70
CA ALA A 232 19.51 12.93 -2.17
C ALA A 232 20.45 12.02 -1.36
N ALA A 233 20.31 11.99 -0.03
CA ALA A 233 21.10 11.14 0.84
C ALA A 233 20.85 9.63 0.55
N LEU A 234 19.60 9.25 0.36
CA LEU A 234 19.22 7.88 0.01
C LEU A 234 19.72 7.48 -1.38
N ALA A 235 19.62 8.38 -2.37
CA ALA A 235 20.14 8.14 -3.72
C ALA A 235 21.65 7.92 -3.74
N SER A 236 22.39 8.69 -2.95
CA SER A 236 23.83 8.51 -2.77
C SER A 236 24.19 7.17 -2.09
N ARG A 237 23.41 6.76 -1.09
CA ARG A 237 23.66 5.56 -0.31
C ARG A 237 23.20 4.27 -1.00
N TYR A 238 22.13 4.35 -1.80
CA TYR A 238 21.48 3.20 -2.47
C TYR A 238 21.20 3.47 -3.95
N PRO A 239 22.24 3.77 -4.77
CA PRO A 239 22.06 4.21 -6.15
C PRO A 239 21.37 3.19 -7.06
N GLY A 240 21.46 1.89 -6.73
CA GLY A 240 20.77 0.83 -7.51
C GLY A 240 19.27 0.69 -7.23
N VAL A 241 18.74 1.39 -6.23
CA VAL A 241 17.31 1.33 -5.83
C VAL A 241 16.60 2.64 -6.09
N ILE A 242 17.29 3.76 -5.92
CA ILE A 242 16.72 5.12 -5.87
C ILE A 242 17.10 5.96 -7.10
N ALA A 243 17.96 5.47 -7.96
CA ALA A 243 18.24 6.09 -9.24
C ALA A 243 17.16 5.71 -10.26
N GLY A 244 16.14 6.56 -10.37
CA GLY A 244 15.08 6.48 -11.37
C GLY A 244 14.48 7.87 -11.54
#